data_7359e4d28f586836d34ecd8798c687e5
#
_entry.id   7359e4d28f586836d34ecd8798c687e5
#
_cell.length_a   1.000
_cell.length_b   1.000
_cell.length_c   1.000
_cell.angle_alpha   90.00
_cell.angle_beta   90.00
_cell.angle_gamma   90.00
#
_symmetry.space_group_name_H-M   'P 1'
#
loop_
_entity.id
_entity.type
_entity.pdbx_description
1 polymer ?
#
loop_
_entity_poly.entity_id
_entity_poly.type
_entity_poly.pdbx_seq_one_letter_code
_entity_poly.pdbx_strand_id
1 'polypeptide(L)'
;MPIIHRDELLAFVLLGETRSNARLSWEDETLLGTIGRQSAGYLALLRATDELSDARQFEAFNRLSAFLVHDLKNVVAQLSLVLRNSERHRENPEFISDAFNTIGDAVARMNRMLSGLRQAHTGPTDSLVIQEIAEEVLARVAHRKPVPSLQVPAELLRVLGSRDRMIAVLEHLLQNAQDATNENGTIKVRIARAGTDRIAIEITDSGCGMTQEFIQNRLFKPFDTTKGKGGMGIGVYESLHIVTSIGGRMTVESTPGGGTTFTLLLPLLESLDHLQVAPRALEKSA
;
A
#
# COMPACT_ATOMS: atom_id res chain seq x y z
N MET A 1 33.53 -5.64 -22.00
CA MET A 1 32.69 -6.78 -22.43
C MET A 1 31.24 -6.28 -22.56
N PRO A 2 30.61 -6.35 -23.75
CA PRO A 2 29.22 -6.00 -23.92
C PRO A 2 28.30 -7.09 -23.35
N ILE A 3 27.17 -6.68 -22.79
CA ILE A 3 26.08 -7.55 -22.34
C ILE A 3 24.92 -7.34 -23.32
N ILE A 4 24.74 -8.33 -24.20
CA ILE A 4 23.78 -8.28 -25.31
C ILE A 4 22.70 -9.33 -25.07
N HIS A 5 21.43 -8.95 -25.26
CA HIS A 5 20.28 -9.84 -25.24
C HIS A 5 19.48 -9.62 -26.52
N ARG A 6 19.27 -10.68 -27.33
CA ARG A 6 18.49 -10.62 -28.59
C ARG A 6 18.87 -9.44 -29.49
N ASP A 7 20.19 -9.25 -29.71
CA ASP A 7 20.79 -8.18 -30.53
C ASP A 7 20.68 -6.76 -29.96
N GLU A 8 20.19 -6.59 -28.74
CA GLU A 8 20.14 -5.32 -28.02
C GLU A 8 21.28 -5.24 -26.99
N LEU A 9 22.01 -4.13 -26.98
CA LEU A 9 23.04 -3.86 -25.98
C LEU A 9 22.36 -3.37 -24.69
N LEU A 10 22.30 -4.22 -23.67
CA LEU A 10 21.69 -3.89 -22.38
C LEU A 10 22.66 -3.14 -21.46
N ALA A 11 23.92 -3.54 -21.45
CA ALA A 11 24.96 -2.98 -20.60
C ALA A 11 26.35 -3.34 -21.12
N PHE A 12 27.37 -2.82 -20.45
CA PHE A 12 28.76 -3.26 -20.66
C PHE A 12 29.49 -3.35 -19.33
N VAL A 13 30.44 -4.28 -19.26
CA VAL A 13 31.30 -4.48 -18.10
C VAL A 13 32.74 -4.07 -18.51
N LEU A 14 33.33 -3.17 -17.73
CA LEU A 14 34.75 -2.82 -17.83
C LEU A 14 35.52 -3.75 -16.87
N LEU A 15 36.49 -4.45 -17.41
CA LEU A 15 37.42 -5.26 -16.64
C LEU A 15 38.71 -4.48 -16.49
N GLY A 16 39.18 -4.35 -15.25
CA GLY A 16 40.51 -3.76 -14.98
C GLY A 16 41.62 -4.71 -15.38
N GLU A 17 42.85 -4.19 -15.46
CA GLU A 17 44.05 -5.00 -15.69
C GLU A 17 44.24 -6.03 -14.57
N THR A 18 44.64 -7.24 -14.95
CA THR A 18 44.99 -8.29 -13.98
C THR A 18 46.28 -7.92 -13.24
N ARG A 19 46.35 -8.21 -11.95
CA ARG A 19 47.58 -8.02 -11.16
C ARG A 19 48.76 -8.94 -11.62
N SER A 20 48.45 -9.96 -12.38
CA SER A 20 49.44 -10.81 -13.08
C SER A 20 49.48 -10.40 -14.53
N ASN A 21 50.64 -10.21 -15.11
CA ASN A 21 50.87 -9.88 -16.53
C ASN A 21 50.43 -11.04 -17.48
N ALA A 22 49.53 -11.92 -17.04
CA ALA A 22 49.01 -13.04 -17.82
C ALA A 22 47.96 -12.54 -18.81
N ARG A 23 48.12 -12.92 -20.09
CA ARG A 23 47.09 -12.71 -21.11
C ARG A 23 45.88 -13.59 -20.80
N LEU A 24 44.68 -13.10 -21.10
CA LEU A 24 43.45 -13.88 -21.02
C LEU A 24 43.58 -15.16 -21.84
N SER A 25 43.27 -16.28 -21.22
CA SER A 25 43.18 -17.57 -21.89
C SER A 25 41.83 -17.73 -22.61
N TRP A 26 41.76 -18.74 -23.51
CA TRP A 26 40.47 -19.07 -24.16
C TRP A 26 39.38 -19.53 -23.14
N GLU A 27 39.80 -20.10 -22.01
CA GLU A 27 38.92 -20.49 -20.90
C GLU A 27 38.33 -19.24 -20.22
N ASP A 28 39.13 -18.20 -20.00
CA ASP A 28 38.70 -16.93 -19.43
C ASP A 28 37.71 -16.23 -20.36
N GLU A 29 37.96 -16.22 -21.67
CA GLU A 29 37.05 -15.63 -22.67
C GLU A 29 35.71 -16.40 -22.70
N THR A 30 35.74 -17.72 -22.61
CA THR A 30 34.54 -18.56 -22.58
C THR A 30 33.73 -18.32 -21.31
N LEU A 31 34.40 -18.23 -20.16
CA LEU A 31 33.79 -17.91 -18.88
C LEU A 31 33.15 -16.54 -18.89
N LEU A 32 33.87 -15.50 -19.35
CA LEU A 32 33.35 -14.15 -19.50
C LEU A 32 32.13 -14.11 -20.43
N GLY A 33 32.20 -14.79 -21.56
CA GLY A 33 31.08 -14.90 -22.48
C GLY A 33 29.85 -15.56 -21.85
N THR A 34 30.06 -16.53 -20.97
CA THR A 34 28.97 -17.23 -20.24
C THR A 34 28.35 -16.32 -19.19
N ILE A 35 29.17 -15.64 -18.40
CA ILE A 35 28.74 -14.64 -17.42
C ILE A 35 27.96 -13.52 -18.13
N GLY A 36 28.46 -13.04 -19.28
CA GLY A 36 27.77 -12.02 -20.05
C GLY A 36 26.38 -12.43 -20.50
N ARG A 37 26.22 -13.66 -21.01
CA ARG A 37 24.91 -14.20 -21.43
C ARG A 37 23.94 -14.36 -20.26
N GLN A 38 24.40 -14.89 -19.13
CA GLN A 38 23.58 -15.02 -17.93
C GLN A 38 23.15 -13.66 -17.38
N SER A 39 24.09 -12.71 -17.31
CA SER A 39 23.81 -11.34 -16.89
C SER A 39 22.82 -10.65 -17.82
N ALA A 40 22.92 -10.87 -19.13
CA ALA A 40 21.97 -10.36 -20.12
C ALA A 40 20.55 -10.87 -19.90
N GLY A 41 20.42 -12.19 -19.65
CA GLY A 41 19.11 -12.79 -19.34
C GLY A 41 18.49 -12.23 -18.07
N TYR A 42 19.30 -12.05 -17.01
CA TYR A 42 18.83 -11.48 -15.76
C TYR A 42 18.41 -10.00 -15.89
N LEU A 43 19.22 -9.18 -16.57
CA LEU A 43 18.88 -7.78 -16.83
C LEU A 43 17.65 -7.62 -17.71
N ALA A 44 17.49 -8.48 -18.71
CA ALA A 44 16.28 -8.50 -19.54
C ALA A 44 15.03 -8.87 -18.72
N LEU A 45 15.14 -9.83 -17.80
CA LEU A 45 14.05 -10.19 -16.89
C LEU A 45 13.69 -9.03 -15.95
N LEU A 46 14.68 -8.34 -15.37
CA LEU A 46 14.44 -7.17 -14.52
C LEU A 46 13.71 -6.07 -15.29
N ARG A 47 14.15 -5.72 -16.50
CA ARG A 47 13.46 -4.74 -17.34
C ARG A 47 12.02 -5.14 -17.66
N ALA A 48 11.81 -6.41 -18.04
CA ALA A 48 10.46 -6.90 -18.34
C ALA A 48 9.53 -6.87 -17.10
N THR A 49 10.07 -7.11 -15.90
CA THR A 49 9.28 -6.98 -14.66
C THR A 49 8.95 -5.53 -14.34
N ASP A 50 9.86 -4.60 -14.56
CA ASP A 50 9.62 -3.16 -14.37
C ASP A 50 8.57 -2.64 -15.36
N GLU A 51 8.69 -2.97 -16.65
CA GLU A 51 7.71 -2.61 -17.69
C GLU A 51 6.31 -3.18 -17.37
N LEU A 52 6.25 -4.43 -16.88
CA LEU A 52 4.98 -5.05 -16.47
C LEU A 52 4.39 -4.35 -15.24
N SER A 53 5.24 -3.93 -14.31
CA SER A 53 4.82 -3.14 -13.14
C SER A 53 4.23 -1.80 -13.56
N ASP A 54 4.91 -1.08 -14.43
CA ASP A 54 4.46 0.22 -14.96
C ASP A 54 3.14 0.08 -15.73
N ALA A 55 3.03 -0.94 -16.58
CA ALA A 55 1.81 -1.22 -17.33
C ALA A 55 0.62 -1.51 -16.39
N ARG A 56 0.83 -2.31 -15.33
CA ARG A 56 -0.19 -2.59 -14.32
C ARG A 56 -0.59 -1.34 -13.54
N GLN A 57 0.38 -0.50 -13.19
CA GLN A 57 0.12 0.75 -12.50
C GLN A 57 -0.68 1.70 -13.39
N PHE A 58 -0.36 1.80 -14.67
CA PHE A 58 -1.10 2.60 -15.65
C PHE A 58 -2.54 2.08 -15.86
N GLU A 59 -2.72 0.75 -15.93
CA GLU A 59 -4.05 0.15 -16.01
C GLU A 59 -4.90 0.43 -14.75
N ALA A 60 -4.30 0.31 -13.57
CA ALA A 60 -4.96 0.65 -12.31
C ALA A 60 -5.35 2.14 -12.25
N PHE A 61 -4.47 3.03 -12.70
CA PHE A 61 -4.74 4.47 -12.80
C PHE A 61 -5.89 4.78 -13.77
N ASN A 62 -5.93 4.14 -14.94
CA ASN A 62 -7.02 4.32 -15.90
C ASN A 62 -8.36 3.84 -15.35
N ARG A 63 -8.39 2.71 -14.65
CA ARG A 63 -9.60 2.21 -13.98
C ARG A 63 -10.06 3.17 -12.87
N LEU A 64 -9.11 3.67 -12.07
CA LEU A 64 -9.37 4.68 -11.04
C LEU A 64 -9.97 5.94 -11.65
N SER A 65 -9.38 6.45 -12.71
CA SER A 65 -9.83 7.66 -13.41
C SER A 65 -11.26 7.49 -13.96
N ALA A 66 -11.56 6.35 -14.57
CA ALA A 66 -12.91 6.06 -15.08
C ALA A 66 -13.94 6.00 -13.96
N PHE A 67 -13.60 5.39 -12.82
CA PHE A 67 -14.47 5.33 -11.64
C PHE A 67 -14.69 6.72 -11.04
N LEU A 68 -13.63 7.52 -10.87
CA LEU A 68 -13.72 8.87 -10.34
C LEU A 68 -14.62 9.78 -11.22
N VAL A 69 -14.49 9.68 -12.54
CA VAL A 69 -15.33 10.42 -13.49
C VAL A 69 -16.79 10.01 -13.37
N HIS A 70 -17.07 8.71 -13.23
CA HIS A 70 -18.43 8.21 -13.02
C HIS A 70 -19.03 8.72 -11.71
N ASP A 71 -18.29 8.64 -10.61
CA ASP A 71 -18.76 9.07 -9.31
C ASP A 71 -18.93 10.61 -9.22
N LEU A 72 -18.02 11.35 -9.85
CA LEU A 72 -18.13 12.80 -9.97
C LEU A 72 -19.40 13.20 -10.75
N LYS A 73 -19.72 12.51 -11.87
CA LYS A 73 -20.97 12.71 -12.60
C LYS A 73 -22.19 12.49 -11.71
N ASN A 74 -22.18 11.47 -10.84
CA ASN A 74 -23.27 11.18 -9.92
C ASN A 74 -23.45 12.30 -8.88
N VAL A 75 -22.35 12.80 -8.30
CA VAL A 75 -22.36 13.93 -7.36
C VAL A 75 -22.91 15.18 -8.04
N VAL A 76 -22.44 15.50 -9.24
CA VAL A 76 -22.93 16.66 -10.03
C VAL A 76 -24.41 16.52 -10.33
N ALA A 77 -24.89 15.32 -10.72
CA ALA A 77 -26.30 15.08 -11.00
C ALA A 77 -27.18 15.28 -9.74
N GLN A 78 -26.74 14.77 -8.57
CA GLN A 78 -27.44 14.95 -7.30
C GLN A 78 -27.54 16.44 -6.90
N LEU A 79 -26.42 17.17 -6.94
CA LEU A 79 -26.40 18.60 -6.62
C LEU A 79 -27.22 19.42 -7.61
N SER A 80 -27.21 19.06 -8.89
CA SER A 80 -28.04 19.71 -9.92
C SER A 80 -29.53 19.47 -9.68
N LEU A 81 -29.90 18.29 -9.17
CA LEU A 81 -31.30 18.01 -8.80
C LEU A 81 -31.74 18.83 -7.58
N VAL A 82 -30.91 18.96 -6.55
CA VAL A 82 -31.14 19.78 -5.37
C VAL A 82 -31.33 21.24 -5.82
N LEU A 83 -30.45 21.77 -6.66
CA LEU A 83 -30.55 23.14 -7.20
C LEU A 83 -31.87 23.37 -7.97
N ARG A 84 -32.24 22.45 -8.85
CA ARG A 84 -33.46 22.56 -9.66
C ARG A 84 -34.72 22.54 -8.78
N ASN A 85 -34.74 21.69 -7.76
CA ASN A 85 -35.88 21.57 -6.85
C ASN A 85 -35.94 22.75 -5.85
N SER A 86 -34.83 23.39 -5.54
CA SER A 86 -34.78 24.51 -4.62
C SER A 86 -35.59 25.72 -5.11
N GLU A 87 -35.76 25.91 -6.42
CA GLU A 87 -36.58 26.98 -6.98
C GLU A 87 -38.06 26.84 -6.61
N ARG A 88 -38.57 25.60 -6.48
CA ARG A 88 -39.98 25.30 -6.19
C ARG A 88 -40.27 25.06 -4.71
N HIS A 89 -39.24 24.62 -3.93
CA HIS A 89 -39.44 24.14 -2.56
C HIS A 89 -38.59 24.93 -1.54
N ARG A 90 -38.18 26.15 -1.86
CA ARG A 90 -37.28 26.99 -1.04
C ARG A 90 -37.80 27.22 0.39
N GLU A 91 -39.13 27.24 0.59
CA GLU A 91 -39.74 27.50 1.89
C GLU A 91 -40.17 26.22 2.64
N ASN A 92 -39.98 25.04 2.05
CA ASN A 92 -40.31 23.76 2.71
C ASN A 92 -39.18 23.30 3.64
N PRO A 93 -39.41 23.25 4.99
CA PRO A 93 -38.37 22.87 5.95
C PRO A 93 -37.83 21.43 5.74
N GLU A 94 -38.71 20.50 5.31
CA GLU A 94 -38.28 19.10 5.04
C GLU A 94 -37.33 19.05 3.84
N PHE A 95 -37.67 19.79 2.76
CA PHE A 95 -36.77 19.88 1.60
C PHE A 95 -35.44 20.51 1.95
N ILE A 96 -35.42 21.55 2.80
CA ILE A 96 -34.18 22.22 3.24
C ILE A 96 -33.32 21.21 4.00
N SER A 97 -33.88 20.42 4.92
CA SER A 97 -33.18 19.41 5.68
C SER A 97 -32.59 18.34 4.76
N ASP A 98 -33.36 17.81 3.81
CA ASP A 98 -32.91 16.81 2.84
C ASP A 98 -31.82 17.33 1.90
N ALA A 99 -31.95 18.63 1.50
CA ALA A 99 -30.95 19.28 0.67
C ALA A 99 -29.60 19.40 1.38
N PHE A 100 -29.59 19.81 2.67
CA PHE A 100 -28.36 19.86 3.47
C PHE A 100 -27.74 18.48 3.68
N ASN A 101 -28.53 17.45 3.95
CA ASN A 101 -28.06 16.07 4.05
C ASN A 101 -27.40 15.59 2.72
N THR A 102 -28.07 15.85 1.59
CA THR A 102 -27.57 15.53 0.26
C THR A 102 -26.24 16.23 -0.06
N ILE A 103 -26.13 17.52 0.30
CA ILE A 103 -24.89 18.31 0.14
C ILE A 103 -23.79 17.73 1.03
N GLY A 104 -24.10 17.40 2.30
CA GLY A 104 -23.15 16.77 3.23
C GLY A 104 -22.60 15.45 2.69
N ASP A 105 -23.46 14.57 2.18
CA ASP A 105 -23.07 13.32 1.56
C ASP A 105 -22.22 13.53 0.30
N ALA A 106 -22.56 14.51 -0.52
CA ALA A 106 -21.80 14.88 -1.71
C ALA A 106 -20.37 15.36 -1.36
N VAL A 107 -20.26 16.23 -0.34
CA VAL A 107 -18.96 16.72 0.18
C VAL A 107 -18.14 15.58 0.75
N ALA A 108 -18.74 14.70 1.57
CA ALA A 108 -18.06 13.53 2.12
C ALA A 108 -17.55 12.59 1.01
N ARG A 109 -18.34 12.39 -0.06
CA ARG A 109 -17.94 11.58 -1.22
C ARG A 109 -16.79 12.23 -1.99
N MET A 110 -16.83 13.54 -2.26
CA MET A 110 -15.74 14.27 -2.91
C MET A 110 -14.44 14.22 -2.10
N ASN A 111 -14.52 14.39 -0.78
CA ASN A 111 -13.36 14.29 0.10
C ASN A 111 -12.73 12.90 0.07
N ARG A 112 -13.54 11.83 0.02
CA ARG A 112 -13.01 10.46 -0.16
C ARG A 112 -12.29 10.28 -1.49
N MET A 113 -12.83 10.82 -2.60
CA MET A 113 -12.18 10.79 -3.92
C MET A 113 -10.84 11.53 -3.91
N LEU A 114 -10.78 12.72 -3.29
CA LEU A 114 -9.54 13.51 -3.18
C LEU A 114 -8.49 12.84 -2.31
N SER A 115 -8.90 12.15 -1.24
CA SER A 115 -7.97 11.38 -0.39
C SER A 115 -7.33 10.24 -1.18
N GLY A 116 -8.11 9.50 -1.98
CA GLY A 116 -7.56 8.45 -2.85
C GLY A 116 -6.57 8.95 -3.91
N LEU A 117 -6.72 10.18 -4.40
CA LEU A 117 -5.77 10.79 -5.35
C LEU A 117 -4.48 11.32 -4.69
N ARG A 118 -4.56 11.82 -3.45
CA ARG A 118 -3.41 12.36 -2.72
C ARG A 118 -2.38 11.30 -2.33
N GLN A 119 -2.78 10.07 -2.16
CA GLN A 119 -1.91 8.97 -1.74
C GLN A 119 -0.90 8.50 -2.81
N ALA A 120 -1.03 8.97 -4.05
CA ALA A 120 -0.08 8.67 -5.13
C ALA A 120 1.29 9.39 -5.01
N HIS A 121 1.45 10.36 -4.09
CA HIS A 121 2.71 11.08 -3.93
C HIS A 121 3.62 10.35 -2.93
N THR A 122 4.84 10.08 -3.34
CA THR A 122 5.92 9.57 -2.50
C THR A 122 6.31 10.64 -1.48
N GLY A 123 5.80 10.53 -0.25
CA GLY A 123 6.29 11.33 0.88
C GLY A 123 7.71 10.90 1.27
N PRO A 124 8.44 11.72 2.05
CA PRO A 124 9.75 11.37 2.57
C PRO A 124 9.69 10.05 3.31
N THR A 125 10.75 9.26 3.20
CA THR A 125 10.92 8.01 3.93
C THR A 125 11.70 8.31 5.18
N ASP A 126 11.05 8.17 6.34
CA ASP A 126 11.59 8.48 7.65
C ASP A 126 11.64 7.22 8.54
N SER A 127 12.39 7.32 9.65
CA SER A 127 12.34 6.33 10.73
C SER A 127 11.08 6.53 11.57
N LEU A 128 10.16 5.61 11.50
CA LEU A 128 8.85 5.68 12.14
C LEU A 128 8.78 4.78 13.37
N VAL A 129 8.35 5.31 14.50
CA VAL A 129 7.96 4.52 15.68
C VAL A 129 6.52 4.04 15.50
N ILE A 130 6.34 2.74 15.34
CA ILE A 130 5.04 2.15 14.97
C ILE A 130 4.01 2.32 16.08
N GLN A 131 4.42 2.28 17.33
CA GLN A 131 3.53 2.48 18.48
C GLN A 131 2.86 3.86 18.45
N GLU A 132 3.64 4.93 18.20
CA GLU A 132 3.13 6.31 18.13
C GLU A 132 2.08 6.46 17.00
N ILE A 133 2.35 5.84 15.86
CA ILE A 133 1.41 5.87 14.73
C ILE A 133 0.12 5.11 15.07
N ALA A 134 0.24 3.95 15.72
CA ALA A 134 -0.92 3.16 16.11
C ALA A 134 -1.78 3.93 17.13
N GLU A 135 -1.18 4.54 18.15
CA GLU A 135 -1.88 5.36 19.13
C GLU A 135 -2.63 6.54 18.48
N GLU A 136 -1.98 7.24 17.56
CA GLU A 136 -2.62 8.33 16.81
C GLU A 136 -3.81 7.86 16.00
N VAL A 137 -3.67 6.75 15.27
CA VAL A 137 -4.77 6.22 14.44
C VAL A 137 -5.92 5.72 15.33
N LEU A 138 -5.62 5.06 16.45
CA LEU A 138 -6.66 4.64 17.39
C LEU A 138 -7.45 5.83 17.94
N ALA A 139 -6.77 6.94 18.28
CA ALA A 139 -7.42 8.16 18.70
C ALA A 139 -8.36 8.74 17.63
N ARG A 140 -7.97 8.68 16.36
CA ARG A 140 -8.78 9.14 15.23
C ARG A 140 -10.06 8.31 15.03
N VAL A 141 -10.00 6.99 15.22
CA VAL A 141 -11.13 6.08 15.02
C VAL A 141 -11.96 5.83 16.28
N ALA A 142 -11.54 6.36 17.44
CA ALA A 142 -12.20 6.14 18.73
C ALA A 142 -13.63 6.70 18.84
N HIS A 143 -13.99 7.63 17.96
CA HIS A 143 -15.34 8.22 17.91
C HIS A 143 -16.40 7.22 17.44
N ARG A 144 -16.00 6.09 16.87
CA ARG A 144 -16.88 5.04 16.32
C ARG A 144 -16.70 3.74 17.09
N LYS A 145 -17.80 3.06 17.38
CA LYS A 145 -17.81 1.73 18.01
C LYS A 145 -17.70 0.61 16.97
N PRO A 146 -17.14 -0.57 17.37
CA PRO A 146 -16.43 -0.79 18.63
C PRO A 146 -15.08 -0.06 18.68
N VAL A 147 -14.70 0.44 19.87
CA VAL A 147 -13.43 1.14 20.05
C VAL A 147 -12.29 0.10 20.10
N PRO A 148 -11.27 0.23 19.23
CA PRO A 148 -10.16 -0.73 19.20
C PRO A 148 -9.30 -0.65 20.47
N SER A 149 -8.82 -1.80 20.93
CA SER A 149 -7.82 -1.89 22.01
C SER A 149 -6.43 -2.08 21.42
N LEU A 150 -5.39 -1.49 22.08
CA LEU A 150 -4.00 -1.57 21.66
C LEU A 150 -3.16 -2.37 22.65
N GLN A 151 -2.35 -3.29 22.12
CA GLN A 151 -1.34 -4.02 22.87
C GLN A 151 0.02 -3.80 22.19
N VAL A 152 0.95 -3.19 22.93
CA VAL A 152 2.29 -2.87 22.43
C VAL A 152 3.36 -3.44 23.36
N PRO A 153 4.55 -3.80 22.84
CA PRO A 153 5.69 -4.15 23.68
C PRO A 153 6.29 -2.89 24.33
N ALA A 154 7.06 -3.09 25.40
CA ALA A 154 7.79 -1.99 26.05
C ALA A 154 8.93 -1.43 25.18
N GLU A 155 9.46 -2.22 24.26
CA GLU A 155 10.49 -1.86 23.29
C GLU A 155 9.89 -1.00 22.17
N LEU A 156 10.55 0.11 21.81
CA LEU A 156 10.15 0.94 20.68
C LEU A 156 10.56 0.28 19.36
N LEU A 157 9.59 -0.04 18.53
CA LEU A 157 9.81 -0.69 17.25
C LEU A 157 9.77 0.33 16.11
N ARG A 158 10.85 0.35 15.30
CA ARG A 158 11.02 1.32 14.21
C ARG A 158 11.02 0.64 12.85
N VAL A 159 10.40 1.32 11.87
CA VAL A 159 10.42 0.93 10.45
C VAL A 159 10.80 2.13 9.59
N LEU A 160 11.31 1.86 8.38
CA LEU A 160 11.47 2.90 7.36
C LEU A 160 10.18 3.04 6.55
N GLY A 161 9.70 4.26 6.37
CA GLY A 161 8.51 4.49 5.57
C GLY A 161 8.01 5.92 5.61
N SER A 162 6.90 6.19 4.92
CA SER A 162 6.20 7.46 5.00
C SER A 162 5.15 7.39 6.11
N ARG A 163 5.19 8.36 7.04
CA ARG A 163 4.26 8.45 8.17
C ARG A 163 2.81 8.50 7.70
N ASP A 164 2.50 9.36 6.75
CA ASP A 164 1.14 9.54 6.25
C ASP A 164 0.59 8.27 5.60
N ARG A 165 1.44 7.54 4.86
CA ARG A 165 1.06 6.26 4.26
C ARG A 165 0.80 5.18 5.30
N MET A 166 1.62 5.11 6.35
CA MET A 166 1.42 4.13 7.42
C MET A 166 0.16 4.44 8.23
N ILE A 167 -0.13 5.71 8.51
CA ILE A 167 -1.39 6.16 9.09
C ILE A 167 -2.56 5.70 8.23
N ALA A 168 -2.52 5.95 6.91
CA ALA A 168 -3.59 5.57 5.99
C ALA A 168 -3.82 4.05 5.96
N VAL A 169 -2.76 3.24 5.99
CA VAL A 169 -2.86 1.76 6.05
C VAL A 169 -3.60 1.33 7.32
N LEU A 170 -3.15 1.79 8.49
CA LEU A 170 -3.76 1.39 9.76
C LEU A 170 -5.20 1.90 9.89
N GLU A 171 -5.46 3.13 9.47
CA GLU A 171 -6.80 3.74 9.49
C GLU A 171 -7.77 2.95 8.59
N HIS A 172 -7.38 2.60 7.36
CA HIS A 172 -8.19 1.79 6.45
C HIS A 172 -8.52 0.40 7.02
N LEU A 173 -7.53 -0.28 7.59
CA LEU A 173 -7.75 -1.62 8.16
C LEU A 173 -8.64 -1.56 9.41
N LEU A 174 -8.46 -0.54 10.25
CA LEU A 174 -9.30 -0.35 11.44
C LEU A 174 -10.73 0.05 11.08
N GLN A 175 -10.93 0.94 10.10
CA GLN A 175 -12.26 1.27 9.60
C GLN A 175 -12.96 0.04 8.99
N ASN A 176 -12.23 -0.81 8.28
CA ASN A 176 -12.77 -2.07 7.77
C ASN A 176 -13.20 -3.01 8.88
N ALA A 177 -12.39 -3.11 9.95
CA ALA A 177 -12.71 -3.89 11.13
C ALA A 177 -13.98 -3.36 11.83
N GLN A 178 -14.10 -2.02 11.99
CA GLN A 178 -15.31 -1.39 12.57
C GLN A 178 -16.55 -1.58 11.70
N ASP A 179 -16.40 -1.55 10.37
CA ASP A 179 -17.52 -1.77 9.44
C ASP A 179 -18.03 -3.22 9.47
N ALA A 180 -17.13 -4.18 9.71
CA ALA A 180 -17.48 -5.59 9.75
C ALA A 180 -18.01 -6.06 11.12
N THR A 181 -17.79 -5.26 12.18
CA THR A 181 -18.02 -5.65 13.58
C THR A 181 -19.19 -4.87 14.17
N ASN A 182 -20.10 -5.58 14.85
CA ASN A 182 -21.20 -4.95 15.58
C ASN A 182 -20.67 -4.11 16.75
N GLU A 183 -21.45 -3.13 17.22
CA GLU A 183 -21.08 -2.22 18.32
C GLU A 183 -20.59 -2.90 19.60
N ASN A 184 -21.12 -4.10 19.91
CA ASN A 184 -20.75 -4.91 21.06
C ASN A 184 -19.60 -5.88 20.78
N GLY A 185 -19.06 -5.89 19.56
CA GLY A 185 -17.93 -6.73 19.19
C GLY A 185 -16.60 -6.16 19.69
N THR A 186 -15.51 -6.82 19.35
CA THR A 186 -14.17 -6.44 19.79
C THR A 186 -13.24 -6.25 18.61
N ILE A 187 -12.38 -5.22 18.70
CA ILE A 187 -11.26 -5.00 17.79
C ILE A 187 -9.99 -4.89 18.63
N LYS A 188 -8.97 -5.64 18.24
CA LYS A 188 -7.68 -5.65 18.92
C LYS A 188 -6.56 -5.35 17.92
N VAL A 189 -5.70 -4.42 18.30
CA VAL A 189 -4.44 -4.14 17.60
C VAL A 189 -3.30 -4.64 18.48
N ARG A 190 -2.49 -5.54 17.95
CA ARG A 190 -1.32 -6.07 18.65
C ARG A 190 -0.09 -5.76 17.82
N ILE A 191 0.90 -5.14 18.45
CA ILE A 191 2.21 -4.91 17.87
C ILE A 191 3.21 -5.76 18.61
N ALA A 192 4.04 -6.50 17.90
CA ALA A 192 5.05 -7.37 18.49
C ALA A 192 6.25 -7.52 17.55
N ARG A 193 7.41 -7.85 18.11
CA ARG A 193 8.56 -8.28 17.33
C ARG A 193 8.29 -9.67 16.76
N ALA A 194 8.58 -9.86 15.48
CA ALA A 194 8.43 -11.13 14.75
C ALA A 194 9.80 -11.62 14.29
N GLY A 195 10.44 -12.48 15.09
CA GLY A 195 11.83 -12.90 14.84
C GLY A 195 12.83 -11.78 15.14
N THR A 196 13.96 -11.80 14.44
CA THR A 196 15.08 -10.87 14.67
C THR A 196 15.00 -9.61 13.85
N ASP A 197 14.30 -9.62 12.71
CA ASP A 197 14.39 -8.63 11.65
C ASP A 197 13.04 -8.03 11.24
N ARG A 198 11.94 -8.40 11.92
CA ARG A 198 10.60 -7.97 11.54
C ARG A 198 9.73 -7.55 12.71
N ILE A 199 8.73 -6.75 12.40
CA ILE A 199 7.63 -6.34 13.28
C ILE A 199 6.34 -6.95 12.73
N ALA A 200 5.51 -7.50 13.61
CA ALA A 200 4.15 -7.90 13.30
C ALA A 200 3.17 -6.87 13.87
N ILE A 201 2.25 -6.38 13.04
CA ILE A 201 1.08 -5.61 13.44
C ILE A 201 -0.13 -6.47 13.08
N GLU A 202 -0.85 -6.92 14.10
CA GLU A 202 -2.05 -7.74 13.96
C GLU A 202 -3.27 -6.89 14.29
N ILE A 203 -4.24 -6.85 13.38
CA ILE A 203 -5.54 -6.20 13.58
C ILE A 203 -6.59 -7.30 13.50
N THR A 204 -7.16 -7.63 14.66
CA THR A 204 -8.16 -8.71 14.81
C THR A 204 -9.50 -8.11 15.16
N ASP A 205 -10.54 -8.48 14.41
CA ASP A 205 -11.92 -8.14 14.67
C ASP A 205 -12.79 -9.39 14.92
N SER A 206 -13.88 -9.22 15.63
CA SER A 206 -14.91 -10.25 15.85
C SER A 206 -16.12 -10.08 14.93
N GLY A 207 -15.91 -9.57 13.73
CA GLY A 207 -16.95 -9.23 12.77
C GLY A 207 -17.50 -10.41 11.99
N CYS A 208 -18.20 -10.12 10.90
CA CYS A 208 -18.86 -11.14 10.07
C CYS A 208 -17.89 -12.06 9.34
N GLY A 209 -16.61 -11.71 9.24
CA GLY A 209 -15.59 -12.49 8.54
C GLY A 209 -15.81 -12.57 7.03
N MET A 210 -14.97 -13.37 6.38
CA MET A 210 -14.92 -13.53 4.92
C MET A 210 -14.77 -15.00 4.52
N THR A 211 -15.29 -15.35 3.33
CA THR A 211 -15.06 -16.68 2.75
C THR A 211 -13.68 -16.77 2.13
N GLN A 212 -13.12 -17.98 2.07
CA GLN A 212 -11.82 -18.22 1.43
C GLN A 212 -11.83 -17.85 -0.07
N GLU A 213 -12.94 -18.07 -0.74
CA GLU A 213 -13.12 -17.68 -2.13
C GLU A 213 -13.00 -16.15 -2.32
N PHE A 214 -13.61 -15.37 -1.42
CA PHE A 214 -13.50 -13.91 -1.45
C PHE A 214 -12.07 -13.44 -1.19
N ILE A 215 -11.38 -14.03 -0.21
CA ILE A 215 -9.99 -13.69 0.13
C ILE A 215 -9.07 -13.94 -1.06
N GLN A 216 -9.15 -15.10 -1.70
CA GLN A 216 -8.27 -15.49 -2.80
C GLN A 216 -8.54 -14.73 -4.10
N ASN A 217 -9.81 -14.49 -4.41
CA ASN A 217 -10.20 -14.01 -5.75
C ASN A 217 -10.56 -12.52 -5.80
N ARG A 218 -10.90 -11.89 -4.68
CA ARG A 218 -11.53 -10.57 -4.67
C ARG A 218 -10.90 -9.55 -3.71
N LEU A 219 -10.52 -9.93 -2.50
CA LEU A 219 -10.10 -9.04 -1.41
C LEU A 219 -8.98 -8.06 -1.82
N PHE A 220 -8.00 -8.55 -2.57
CA PHE A 220 -6.85 -7.76 -3.02
C PHE A 220 -7.00 -7.19 -4.43
N LYS A 221 -8.18 -7.29 -5.03
CA LYS A 221 -8.47 -6.64 -6.31
C LYS A 221 -9.01 -5.24 -6.08
N PRO A 222 -8.48 -4.24 -6.78
CA PRO A 222 -8.99 -2.88 -6.67
C PRO A 222 -10.45 -2.84 -7.18
N PHE A 223 -11.26 -2.00 -6.53
CA PHE A 223 -12.68 -1.77 -6.85
C PHE A 223 -13.62 -2.94 -6.58
N ASP A 224 -13.16 -4.00 -5.91
CA ASP A 224 -14.01 -5.09 -5.48
C ASP A 224 -14.43 -4.88 -4.01
N THR A 225 -15.72 -4.69 -3.79
CA THR A 225 -16.26 -4.39 -2.46
C THR A 225 -17.60 -5.09 -2.24
N THR A 226 -17.82 -5.56 -1.02
CA THR A 226 -19.12 -6.08 -0.57
C THR A 226 -19.99 -5.00 0.07
N LYS A 227 -19.46 -3.77 0.27
CA LYS A 227 -20.12 -2.67 1.00
C LYS A 227 -21.09 -1.83 0.12
N GLY A 228 -21.40 -2.26 -1.09
CA GLY A 228 -22.30 -1.53 -2.00
C GLY A 228 -21.80 -0.11 -2.30
N LYS A 229 -22.70 0.90 -2.26
CA LYS A 229 -22.38 2.30 -2.60
C LYS A 229 -21.46 3.02 -1.59
N GLY A 230 -21.12 2.40 -0.46
CA GLY A 230 -20.37 3.02 0.65
C GLY A 230 -18.86 2.78 0.62
N GLY A 231 -18.35 1.82 -0.13
CA GLY A 231 -16.93 1.48 -0.15
C GLY A 231 -16.37 1.45 -1.58
N MET A 232 -15.22 2.11 -1.82
CA MET A 232 -14.57 2.11 -3.14
C MET A 232 -13.84 0.81 -3.45
N GLY A 233 -13.66 -0.09 -2.47
CA GLY A 233 -12.90 -1.34 -2.66
C GLY A 233 -11.41 -1.15 -2.98
N ILE A 234 -10.82 -0.02 -2.57
CA ILE A 234 -9.41 0.32 -2.87
C ILE A 234 -8.53 0.16 -1.63
N GLY A 235 -9.05 0.39 -0.42
CA GLY A 235 -8.26 0.53 0.80
C GLY A 235 -7.38 -0.68 1.12
N VAL A 236 -7.87 -1.92 0.97
CA VAL A 236 -7.06 -3.13 1.21
C VAL A 236 -5.99 -3.30 0.13
N TYR A 237 -6.33 -3.01 -1.13
CA TYR A 237 -5.38 -3.04 -2.25
C TYR A 237 -4.24 -2.02 -2.05
N GLU A 238 -4.57 -0.78 -1.70
CA GLU A 238 -3.56 0.26 -1.40
C GLU A 238 -2.71 -0.11 -0.18
N SER A 239 -3.33 -0.62 0.89
CA SER A 239 -2.62 -1.08 2.07
C SER A 239 -1.59 -2.16 1.73
N LEU A 240 -1.97 -3.15 0.90
CA LEU A 240 -1.05 -4.16 0.42
C LEU A 240 0.11 -3.55 -0.37
N HIS A 241 -0.18 -2.61 -1.27
CA HIS A 241 0.83 -1.93 -2.09
C HIS A 241 1.82 -1.12 -1.24
N ILE A 242 1.33 -0.35 -0.26
CA ILE A 242 2.16 0.45 0.64
C ILE A 242 3.06 -0.48 1.47
N VAL A 243 2.49 -1.52 2.08
CA VAL A 243 3.24 -2.49 2.89
C VAL A 243 4.31 -3.19 2.06
N THR A 244 3.99 -3.61 0.83
CA THR A 244 4.94 -4.27 -0.07
C THR A 244 6.05 -3.32 -0.52
N SER A 245 5.75 -2.05 -0.79
CA SER A 245 6.73 -1.05 -1.24
C SER A 245 7.85 -0.78 -0.23
N ILE A 246 7.60 -1.02 1.06
CA ILE A 246 8.60 -0.90 2.14
C ILE A 246 9.21 -2.26 2.53
N GLY A 247 9.10 -3.27 1.67
CA GLY A 247 9.65 -4.61 1.91
C GLY A 247 8.86 -5.45 2.93
N GLY A 248 7.64 -5.04 3.26
CA GLY A 248 6.74 -5.75 4.14
C GLY A 248 5.90 -6.82 3.42
N ARG A 249 5.11 -7.55 4.21
CA ARG A 249 4.11 -8.52 3.74
C ARG A 249 2.81 -8.30 4.50
N MET A 250 1.68 -8.42 3.82
CA MET A 250 0.35 -8.41 4.42
C MET A 250 -0.34 -9.76 4.18
N THR A 251 -0.86 -10.34 5.23
CA THR A 251 -1.65 -11.58 5.20
C THR A 251 -2.99 -11.38 5.88
N VAL A 252 -3.95 -12.23 5.57
CA VAL A 252 -5.30 -12.22 6.16
C VAL A 252 -5.73 -13.62 6.50
N GLU A 253 -6.30 -13.77 7.68
CA GLU A 253 -6.99 -14.98 8.15
C GLU A 253 -8.40 -14.60 8.52
N SER A 254 -9.39 -15.28 7.96
CA SER A 254 -10.79 -15.00 8.22
C SER A 254 -11.67 -16.22 7.96
N THR A 255 -12.72 -16.32 8.74
CA THR A 255 -13.80 -17.32 8.56
C THR A 255 -15.15 -16.65 8.72
N PRO A 256 -16.17 -17.02 7.93
CA PRO A 256 -17.52 -16.48 8.09
C PRO A 256 -18.04 -16.64 9.52
N GLY A 257 -18.45 -15.54 10.14
CA GLY A 257 -18.90 -15.50 11.54
C GLY A 257 -17.81 -15.56 12.60
N GLY A 258 -16.53 -15.76 12.21
CA GLY A 258 -15.39 -15.87 13.13
C GLY A 258 -14.50 -14.63 13.20
N GLY A 259 -14.85 -13.58 12.44
CA GLY A 259 -14.07 -12.37 12.36
C GLY A 259 -12.90 -12.42 11.37
N THR A 260 -12.02 -11.41 11.43
CA THR A 260 -10.87 -11.29 10.54
C THR A 260 -9.64 -10.88 11.32
N THR A 261 -8.48 -11.42 10.95
CA THR A 261 -7.17 -10.95 11.39
C THR A 261 -6.33 -10.55 10.17
N PHE A 262 -6.00 -9.28 10.08
CA PHE A 262 -4.97 -8.78 9.18
C PHE A 262 -3.62 -8.74 9.91
N THR A 263 -2.59 -9.31 9.29
CA THR A 263 -1.21 -9.28 9.81
C THR A 263 -0.30 -8.55 8.83
N LEU A 264 0.34 -7.48 9.30
CA LEU A 264 1.37 -6.75 8.58
C LEU A 264 2.72 -7.14 9.15
N LEU A 265 3.60 -7.70 8.32
CA LEU A 265 4.99 -8.00 8.67
C LEU A 265 5.88 -6.94 8.01
N LEU A 266 6.52 -6.09 8.81
CA LEU A 266 7.35 -4.98 8.36
C LEU A 266 8.82 -5.22 8.71
N PRO A 267 9.79 -4.79 7.87
CA PRO A 267 11.21 -4.85 8.24
C PRO A 267 11.50 -3.95 9.44
N LEU A 268 12.21 -4.49 10.43
CA LEU A 268 12.68 -3.72 11.59
C LEU A 268 13.91 -2.90 11.18
N LEU A 269 13.95 -1.61 11.51
CA LEU A 269 15.01 -0.71 11.08
C LEU A 269 16.40 -1.12 11.60
N GLU A 270 16.50 -1.64 12.82
CA GLU A 270 17.76 -2.13 13.39
C GLU A 270 18.40 -3.28 12.59
N SER A 271 17.59 -4.06 11.87
CA SER A 271 18.07 -5.12 10.99
C SER A 271 18.57 -4.59 9.65
N LEU A 272 18.20 -3.39 9.25
CA LEU A 272 18.63 -2.76 7.99
C LEU A 272 20.02 -2.12 8.10
N ASP A 273 20.46 -1.71 9.29
CA ASP A 273 21.80 -1.15 9.52
C ASP A 273 22.92 -2.15 9.19
N HIS A 274 22.66 -3.44 9.27
CA HIS A 274 23.61 -4.50 8.87
C HIS A 274 23.66 -4.74 7.35
N LEU A 275 22.73 -4.17 6.56
CA LEU A 275 22.68 -4.31 5.11
C LEU A 275 23.18 -3.05 4.38
N GLN A 276 23.45 -1.97 5.06
CA GLN A 276 24.08 -0.79 4.45
C GLN A 276 25.60 -1.00 4.37
N VAL A 277 25.98 -1.61 3.26
CA VAL A 277 27.18 -1.43 2.44
C VAL A 277 28.14 -0.37 2.98
N ALA A 278 29.39 -0.83 3.12
CA ALA A 278 30.57 -0.03 3.37
C ALA A 278 30.59 1.28 2.54
N PRO A 279 30.94 2.40 3.16
CA PRO A 279 31.04 3.66 2.45
C PRO A 279 32.09 3.54 1.34
N ARG A 280 31.71 3.87 0.14
CA ARG A 280 32.63 4.13 -0.97
C ARG A 280 33.61 5.21 -0.52
N ALA A 281 34.78 4.79 -0.08
CA ALA A 281 35.93 5.65 0.06
C ALA A 281 36.31 6.16 -1.36
N LEU A 282 35.82 7.33 -1.72
CA LEU A 282 36.42 8.15 -2.76
C LEU A 282 37.69 8.73 -2.16
N GLU A 283 38.79 7.99 -2.23
CA GLU A 283 40.12 8.55 -2.07
C GLU A 283 40.33 9.56 -3.21
N LYS A 284 40.34 10.83 -2.82
CA LYS A 284 40.91 11.89 -3.62
C LYS A 284 42.42 11.67 -3.65
N SER A 285 42.92 11.18 -4.77
CA SER A 285 44.34 11.32 -5.08
C SER A 285 44.54 12.70 -5.71
N ALA A 286 45.38 13.46 -5.03
CA ALA A 286 45.96 14.71 -5.50
C ALA A 286 46.91 14.45 -6.69
#